data_a7a71249a1b7861ca54ebf1f72faf692
#
_entry.id   a7a71249a1b7861ca54ebf1f72faf692
#
_cell.length_a   1.000
_cell.length_b   1.000
_cell.length_c   1.000
_cell.angle_alpha   90.00
_cell.angle_beta   90.00
_cell.angle_gamma   90.00
#
_symmetry.space_group_name_H-M   'P 1'
#
loop_
_entity.id
_entity.type
_entity.pdbx_description
1 polymer ?
#
loop_
_entity_poly.entity_id
_entity_poly.type
_entity_poly.pdbx_seq_one_letter_code
_entity_poly.pdbx_strand_id
1 'polypeptide(L)'
;MKLVKYLFVFVMLIGLGISAWIYYPQYQIHQMKKHAVVVSKSSNQTSYLNYYRNTQKAQIHHLAIGDSIIRGVGAPKDENFVSLFSKKLATQTSKKIVTQNEGINGITSNELNGLVQEGRYDEAIKQSDIVTINVGGNDILQMANGQDIRSVIQGYDQLKNNFSKNLTNITKKITMLNPNATIVFLELYNPLSPDDQLYPLADKMLPKWNLNIYEAANKVPGSIVVETTKVINGDHLQNLSPDGVHPNVAGYTAISEQMIDQFKHQFRKSSV
;
A
#
# COMPACT_ATOMS: atom_id res chain seq x y z
N MET A 1 6.90 4.58 -51.92
CA MET A 1 6.82 3.29 -51.18
C MET A 1 7.78 3.21 -49.97
N LYS A 2 9.08 3.53 -50.07
CA LYS A 2 10.04 3.42 -48.97
C LYS A 2 9.67 4.35 -47.79
N LEU A 3 9.29 5.63 -48.06
CA LEU A 3 8.95 6.60 -47.01
C LEU A 3 7.74 6.17 -46.18
N VAL A 4 6.70 5.59 -46.79
CA VAL A 4 5.50 5.09 -46.12
C VAL A 4 5.84 3.91 -45.17
N LYS A 5 6.78 3.04 -45.59
CA LYS A 5 7.24 1.95 -44.72
C LYS A 5 7.99 2.49 -43.49
N TYR A 6 8.86 3.49 -43.65
CA TYR A 6 9.57 4.10 -42.50
C TYR A 6 8.61 4.82 -41.56
N LEU A 7 7.61 5.54 -42.09
CA LEU A 7 6.58 6.18 -41.26
C LEU A 7 5.78 5.15 -40.47
N PHE A 8 5.40 4.03 -41.10
CA PHE A 8 4.67 2.95 -40.43
C PHE A 8 5.51 2.32 -39.31
N VAL A 9 6.78 2.01 -39.57
CA VAL A 9 7.70 1.47 -38.54
C VAL A 9 7.86 2.47 -37.39
N PHE A 10 8.01 3.77 -37.68
CA PHE A 10 8.12 4.83 -36.66
C PHE A 10 6.89 4.91 -35.78
N VAL A 11 5.69 4.93 -36.36
CA VAL A 11 4.41 4.93 -35.62
C VAL A 11 4.26 3.65 -34.77
N MET A 12 4.67 2.49 -35.30
CA MET A 12 4.65 1.23 -34.59
C MET A 12 5.61 1.25 -33.38
N LEU A 13 6.80 1.79 -33.54
CA LEU A 13 7.78 1.93 -32.44
C LEU A 13 7.27 2.88 -31.34
N ILE A 14 6.62 4.00 -31.72
CA ILE A 14 5.98 4.91 -30.76
C ILE A 14 4.86 4.17 -30.02
N GLY A 15 4.00 3.46 -30.73
CA GLY A 15 2.93 2.65 -30.12
C GLY A 15 3.43 1.62 -29.14
N LEU A 16 4.51 0.90 -29.47
CA LEU A 16 5.17 -0.05 -28.58
C LEU A 16 5.78 0.64 -27.35
N GLY A 17 6.43 1.80 -27.55
CA GLY A 17 6.99 2.60 -26.44
C GLY A 17 5.92 3.06 -25.46
N ILE A 18 4.79 3.57 -25.95
CA ILE A 18 3.65 3.99 -25.13
C ILE A 18 3.04 2.79 -24.38
N SER A 19 2.84 1.67 -25.09
CA SER A 19 2.31 0.45 -24.47
C SER A 19 3.23 -0.07 -23.36
N ALA A 20 4.55 -0.13 -23.63
CA ALA A 20 5.53 -0.52 -22.64
C ALA A 20 5.49 0.42 -21.42
N TRP A 21 5.42 1.73 -21.63
CA TRP A 21 5.35 2.72 -20.55
C TRP A 21 4.10 2.58 -19.67
N ILE A 22 2.95 2.18 -20.24
CA ILE A 22 1.69 1.97 -19.52
C ILE A 22 1.73 0.66 -18.72
N TYR A 23 2.17 -0.45 -19.36
CA TYR A 23 2.05 -1.78 -18.76
C TYR A 23 3.28 -2.21 -17.92
N TYR A 24 4.42 -1.52 -18.09
CA TYR A 24 5.65 -1.85 -17.36
C TYR A 24 5.51 -1.87 -15.83
N PRO A 25 4.82 -0.92 -15.17
CA PRO A 25 4.65 -0.96 -13.72
C PRO A 25 3.87 -2.18 -13.24
N GLN A 26 2.80 -2.55 -13.93
CA GLN A 26 2.01 -3.76 -13.61
C GLN A 26 2.84 -5.03 -13.79
N TYR A 27 3.64 -5.10 -14.86
CA TYR A 27 4.57 -6.19 -15.09
C TYR A 27 5.61 -6.30 -13.96
N GLN A 28 6.20 -5.19 -13.54
CA GLN A 28 7.17 -5.15 -12.43
C GLN A 28 6.54 -5.61 -11.11
N ILE A 29 5.36 -5.10 -10.77
CA ILE A 29 4.60 -5.53 -9.59
C ILE A 29 4.34 -7.04 -9.65
N HIS A 30 3.90 -7.56 -10.82
CA HIS A 30 3.66 -8.99 -11.00
C HIS A 30 4.94 -9.81 -10.79
N GLN A 31 6.09 -9.37 -11.32
CA GLN A 31 7.37 -10.06 -11.10
C GLN A 31 7.77 -10.06 -9.62
N MET A 32 7.62 -8.93 -8.92
CA MET A 32 7.92 -8.87 -7.48
C MET A 32 7.03 -9.82 -6.66
N LYS A 33 5.72 -9.88 -6.97
CA LYS A 33 4.78 -10.84 -6.35
C LYS A 33 5.19 -12.29 -6.63
N LYS A 34 5.55 -12.61 -7.88
CA LYS A 34 5.97 -13.95 -8.28
C LYS A 34 7.27 -14.37 -7.58
N HIS A 35 8.26 -13.49 -7.50
CA HIS A 35 9.51 -13.75 -6.78
C HIS A 35 9.27 -14.04 -5.29
N ALA A 36 8.39 -13.31 -4.65
CA ALA A 36 8.02 -13.56 -3.26
C ALA A 36 7.44 -14.98 -3.06
N VAL A 37 6.60 -15.46 -3.99
CA VAL A 37 6.01 -16.81 -3.96
C VAL A 37 7.04 -17.90 -4.26
N VAL A 38 7.93 -17.70 -5.24
CA VAL A 38 8.94 -18.72 -5.64
C VAL A 38 9.96 -18.92 -4.53
N VAL A 39 10.45 -17.83 -3.93
CA VAL A 39 11.39 -17.92 -2.78
C VAL A 39 10.75 -18.65 -1.61
N SER A 40 9.44 -18.50 -1.38
CA SER A 40 8.72 -19.18 -0.31
C SER A 40 8.60 -20.70 -0.50
N LYS A 41 8.55 -21.19 -1.73
CA LYS A 41 8.46 -22.64 -2.03
C LYS A 41 9.78 -23.36 -1.88
N SER A 42 10.90 -22.65 -1.97
CA SER A 42 12.27 -23.23 -1.95
C SER A 42 12.92 -23.26 -0.57
N SER A 43 12.30 -22.64 0.45
CA SER A 43 12.83 -22.55 1.80
C SER A 43 11.78 -23.00 2.83
N ASN A 44 12.21 -23.53 3.98
CA ASN A 44 11.36 -23.83 5.15
C ASN A 44 10.76 -22.55 5.78
N GLN A 45 10.16 -21.68 4.95
CA GLN A 45 9.63 -20.41 5.41
C GLN A 45 8.23 -20.58 5.99
N THR A 46 7.97 -19.85 7.06
CA THR A 46 6.68 -19.83 7.75
C THR A 46 5.82 -18.68 7.22
N SER A 47 4.52 -18.91 6.96
CA SER A 47 3.60 -17.83 6.63
C SER A 47 3.55 -16.80 7.76
N TYR A 48 3.22 -15.53 7.45
CA TYR A 48 3.10 -14.49 8.49
C TYR A 48 2.11 -14.91 9.59
N LEU A 49 0.97 -15.51 9.21
CA LEU A 49 0.00 -15.96 10.18
C LEU A 49 0.58 -17.05 11.10
N ASN A 50 1.27 -18.05 10.55
CA ASN A 50 1.88 -19.11 11.35
C ASN A 50 3.05 -18.59 12.19
N TYR A 51 3.82 -17.61 11.70
CA TYR A 51 4.83 -16.93 12.49
C TYR A 51 4.25 -16.31 13.77
N TYR A 52 3.13 -15.55 13.64
CA TYR A 52 2.48 -14.96 14.81
C TYR A 52 1.74 -15.97 15.69
N ARG A 53 1.19 -17.03 15.10
CA ARG A 53 0.59 -18.12 15.89
C ARG A 53 1.61 -18.84 16.76
N ASN A 54 2.81 -19.08 16.23
CA ASN A 54 3.86 -19.88 16.89
C ASN A 54 4.82 -19.04 17.75
N THR A 55 4.69 -17.72 17.75
CA THR A 55 5.52 -16.88 18.64
C THR A 55 5.28 -17.21 20.11
N GLN A 56 6.33 -17.15 20.94
CA GLN A 56 6.22 -17.34 22.39
C GLN A 56 5.61 -16.11 23.11
N LYS A 57 5.43 -14.99 22.38
CA LYS A 57 4.82 -13.79 22.95
C LYS A 57 3.35 -14.04 23.27
N ALA A 58 2.90 -13.65 24.45
CA ALA A 58 1.46 -13.68 24.83
C ALA A 58 0.66 -12.56 24.15
N GLN A 59 1.33 -11.48 23.78
CA GLN A 59 0.73 -10.31 23.14
C GLN A 59 1.50 -9.95 21.87
N ILE A 60 0.78 -9.46 20.88
CA ILE A 60 1.31 -8.90 19.63
C ILE A 60 0.92 -7.43 19.58
N HIS A 61 1.89 -6.55 19.40
CA HIS A 61 1.68 -5.11 19.32
C HIS A 61 1.55 -4.70 17.85
N HIS A 62 0.43 -4.07 17.50
CA HIS A 62 0.11 -3.56 16.17
C HIS A 62 0.01 -2.04 16.21
N LEU A 63 0.99 -1.36 15.61
CA LEU A 63 0.97 0.08 15.35
C LEU A 63 0.48 0.33 13.93
N ALA A 64 -0.45 1.26 13.75
CA ALA A 64 -0.89 1.71 12.44
C ALA A 64 -0.69 3.23 12.34
N ILE A 65 0.11 3.67 11.35
CA ILE A 65 0.42 5.09 11.09
C ILE A 65 0.01 5.45 9.67
N GLY A 66 -0.44 6.66 9.46
CA GLY A 66 -0.81 7.14 8.13
C GLY A 66 -2.00 8.09 8.14
N ASP A 67 -2.79 8.02 7.10
CA ASP A 67 -3.84 9.00 6.79
C ASP A 67 -5.23 8.64 7.34
N SER A 68 -6.26 9.18 6.71
CA SER A 68 -7.67 8.95 7.07
C SER A 68 -8.11 7.50 6.91
N ILE A 69 -7.47 6.73 6.04
CA ILE A 69 -7.76 5.29 5.87
C ILE A 69 -7.30 4.52 7.12
N ILE A 70 -6.10 4.83 7.64
CA ILE A 70 -5.63 4.29 8.92
C ILE A 70 -6.58 4.69 10.04
N ARG A 71 -6.95 5.99 10.10
CA ARG A 71 -7.88 6.50 11.12
C ARG A 71 -9.24 5.81 11.09
N GLY A 72 -9.67 5.35 9.90
CA GLY A 72 -10.95 4.66 9.71
C GLY A 72 -12.11 5.60 9.40
N VAL A 73 -11.84 6.71 8.69
CA VAL A 73 -12.91 7.61 8.20
C VAL A 73 -13.84 6.82 7.29
N GLY A 74 -15.14 7.00 7.44
CA GLY A 74 -16.18 6.27 6.70
C GLY A 74 -16.79 5.08 7.45
N ALA A 75 -16.23 4.71 8.65
CA ALA A 75 -16.77 3.66 9.49
C ALA A 75 -16.67 4.01 10.99
N PRO A 76 -17.49 3.36 11.86
CA PRO A 76 -17.32 3.43 13.30
C PRO A 76 -15.90 3.00 13.75
N LYS A 77 -15.45 3.53 14.89
CA LYS A 77 -14.08 3.33 15.39
C LYS A 77 -13.66 1.85 15.45
N ASP A 78 -14.55 0.96 15.83
CA ASP A 78 -14.25 -0.46 15.99
C ASP A 78 -14.48 -1.30 14.72
N GLU A 79 -14.93 -0.66 13.63
CA GLU A 79 -15.29 -1.27 12.36
C GLU A 79 -14.37 -0.82 11.21
N ASN A 80 -13.29 -0.07 11.51
CA ASN A 80 -12.23 0.21 10.55
C ASN A 80 -11.31 -1.02 10.36
N PHE A 81 -10.56 -1.06 9.26
CA PHE A 81 -9.76 -2.24 8.93
C PHE A 81 -8.67 -2.56 9.96
N VAL A 82 -8.10 -1.57 10.64
CA VAL A 82 -7.05 -1.77 11.65
C VAL A 82 -7.62 -2.55 12.84
N SER A 83 -8.81 -2.15 13.33
CA SER A 83 -9.52 -2.84 14.40
C SER A 83 -9.99 -4.22 13.96
N LEU A 84 -10.58 -4.32 12.78
CA LEU A 84 -11.08 -5.60 12.22
C LEU A 84 -9.95 -6.59 11.97
N PHE A 85 -8.83 -6.16 11.38
CA PHE A 85 -7.66 -7.01 11.20
C PHE A 85 -7.12 -7.51 12.55
N SER A 86 -6.98 -6.63 13.53
CA SER A 86 -6.50 -7.00 14.86
C SER A 86 -7.41 -8.02 15.55
N LYS A 87 -8.73 -7.85 15.46
CA LYS A 87 -9.70 -8.84 15.96
C LYS A 87 -9.56 -10.20 15.24
N LYS A 88 -9.48 -10.19 13.91
CA LYS A 88 -9.29 -11.42 13.10
C LYS A 88 -7.96 -12.10 13.41
N LEU A 89 -6.89 -11.33 13.53
CA LEU A 89 -5.55 -11.86 13.87
C LEU A 89 -5.57 -12.50 15.27
N ALA A 90 -6.20 -11.85 16.26
CA ALA A 90 -6.35 -12.40 17.61
C ALA A 90 -7.04 -13.77 17.59
N THR A 91 -8.15 -13.88 16.87
CA THR A 91 -8.89 -15.14 16.69
C THR A 91 -8.04 -16.22 16.00
N GLN A 92 -7.32 -15.86 14.93
CA GLN A 92 -6.53 -16.80 14.12
C GLN A 92 -5.26 -17.28 14.83
N THR A 93 -4.71 -16.49 15.74
CA THR A 93 -3.45 -16.79 16.43
C THR A 93 -3.65 -17.21 17.88
N SER A 94 -4.84 -17.01 18.45
CA SER A 94 -5.13 -17.16 19.89
C SER A 94 -4.21 -16.28 20.77
N LYS A 95 -3.81 -15.10 20.24
CA LYS A 95 -2.97 -14.12 20.93
C LYS A 95 -3.77 -12.86 21.22
N LYS A 96 -3.41 -12.14 22.30
CA LYS A 96 -3.93 -10.78 22.52
C LYS A 96 -3.25 -9.83 21.53
N ILE A 97 -4.03 -9.05 20.79
CA ILE A 97 -3.48 -7.97 19.95
C ILE A 97 -3.68 -6.65 20.67
N VAL A 98 -2.58 -5.93 20.91
CA VAL A 98 -2.57 -4.57 21.45
C VAL A 98 -2.42 -3.62 20.27
N THR A 99 -3.47 -2.88 19.95
CA THR A 99 -3.55 -2.04 18.76
C THR A 99 -3.41 -0.57 19.14
N GLN A 100 -2.51 0.14 18.45
CA GLN A 100 -2.38 1.59 18.51
C GLN A 100 -2.61 2.15 17.09
N ASN A 101 -3.67 2.95 16.94
CA ASN A 101 -4.04 3.59 15.68
C ASN A 101 -3.71 5.09 15.75
N GLU A 102 -2.72 5.50 14.96
CA GLU A 102 -2.19 6.87 14.87
C GLU A 102 -2.50 7.50 13.50
N GLY A 103 -3.65 7.18 12.91
CA GLY A 103 -4.12 7.78 11.67
C GLY A 103 -4.46 9.26 11.81
N ILE A 104 -4.01 10.09 10.88
CA ILE A 104 -4.21 11.54 10.85
C ILE A 104 -4.90 11.93 9.54
N ASN A 105 -6.10 12.51 9.62
CA ASN A 105 -6.85 12.93 8.44
C ASN A 105 -6.07 13.95 7.62
N GLY A 106 -6.01 13.72 6.31
CA GLY A 106 -5.41 14.65 5.35
C GLY A 106 -3.89 14.64 5.30
N ILE A 107 -3.20 13.85 6.15
CA ILE A 107 -1.73 13.83 6.18
C ILE A 107 -1.15 13.33 4.85
N THR A 108 -0.14 14.04 4.36
CA THR A 108 0.65 13.65 3.20
C THR A 108 1.83 12.77 3.59
N SER A 109 2.49 12.15 2.62
CA SER A 109 3.70 11.37 2.85
C SER A 109 4.85 12.22 3.42
N ASN A 110 4.93 13.49 3.03
CA ASN A 110 5.94 14.41 3.52
C ASN A 110 5.74 14.76 5.01
N GLU A 111 4.50 15.05 5.40
CA GLU A 111 4.16 15.34 6.79
C GLU A 111 4.33 14.10 7.67
N LEU A 112 3.87 12.92 7.22
CA LEU A 112 4.09 11.67 7.96
C LEU A 112 5.59 11.38 8.13
N ASN A 113 6.39 11.56 7.07
CA ASN A 113 7.84 11.42 7.15
C ASN A 113 8.43 12.39 8.20
N GLY A 114 7.99 13.65 8.23
CA GLY A 114 8.41 14.62 9.25
C GLY A 114 8.17 14.10 10.68
N LEU A 115 6.95 13.68 10.97
CA LEU A 115 6.57 13.14 12.30
C LEU A 115 7.39 11.90 12.68
N VAL A 116 7.65 11.01 11.73
CA VAL A 116 8.49 9.81 11.96
C VAL A 116 9.96 10.21 12.23
N GLN A 117 10.52 11.16 11.47
CA GLN A 117 11.92 11.59 11.67
C GLN A 117 12.10 12.36 12.99
N GLU A 118 11.10 13.13 13.41
CA GLU A 118 11.07 13.84 14.71
C GLU A 118 10.94 12.90 15.92
N GLY A 119 10.69 11.60 15.68
CA GLY A 119 10.64 10.60 16.74
C GLY A 119 9.28 10.44 17.41
N ARG A 120 8.21 11.03 16.86
CA ARG A 120 6.84 10.93 17.43
C ARG A 120 6.40 9.50 17.73
N TYR A 121 6.85 8.53 16.92
CA TYR A 121 6.44 7.14 17.03
C TYR A 121 7.56 6.21 17.53
N ASP A 122 8.73 6.72 17.93
CA ASP A 122 9.92 5.92 18.22
C ASP A 122 9.66 4.80 19.24
N GLU A 123 9.00 5.14 20.37
CA GLU A 123 8.71 4.15 21.41
C GLU A 123 7.66 3.11 20.96
N ALA A 124 6.64 3.57 20.25
CA ALA A 124 5.62 2.66 19.69
C ALA A 124 6.23 1.70 18.66
N ILE A 125 7.12 2.19 17.78
CA ILE A 125 7.82 1.37 16.78
C ILE A 125 8.71 0.32 17.46
N LYS A 126 9.48 0.69 18.47
CA LYS A 126 10.36 -0.26 19.19
C LYS A 126 9.59 -1.41 19.81
N GLN A 127 8.36 -1.18 20.25
CA GLN A 127 7.51 -2.17 20.89
C GLN A 127 6.66 -3.00 19.90
N SER A 128 6.53 -2.54 18.64
CA SER A 128 5.59 -3.12 17.68
C SER A 128 6.12 -4.42 17.05
N ASP A 129 5.25 -5.40 16.94
CA ASP A 129 5.47 -6.60 16.13
C ASP A 129 5.03 -6.38 14.67
N ILE A 130 4.00 -5.53 14.49
CA ILE A 130 3.44 -5.17 13.20
C ILE A 130 3.35 -3.64 13.14
N VAL A 131 3.85 -3.05 12.05
CA VAL A 131 3.67 -1.63 11.73
C VAL A 131 2.97 -1.52 10.40
N THR A 132 1.71 -1.08 10.40
CA THR A 132 0.92 -0.84 9.18
C THR A 132 1.06 0.61 8.74
N ILE A 133 1.32 0.83 7.46
CA ILE A 133 1.50 2.16 6.86
C ILE A 133 0.53 2.31 5.69
N ASN A 134 -0.26 3.38 5.70
CA ASN A 134 -1.02 3.83 4.54
C ASN A 134 -0.91 5.34 4.42
N VAL A 135 -0.36 5.82 3.31
CA VAL A 135 -0.20 7.25 3.00
C VAL A 135 0.07 7.42 1.51
N GLY A 136 -0.21 8.58 0.97
CA GLY A 136 0.07 8.94 -0.41
C GLY A 136 -1.17 9.35 -1.22
N GLY A 137 -2.37 8.99 -0.78
CA GLY A 137 -3.61 9.46 -1.37
C GLY A 137 -3.74 10.98 -1.31
N ASN A 138 -3.42 11.57 -0.16
CA ASN A 138 -3.48 13.03 0.01
C ASN A 138 -2.42 13.77 -0.81
N ASP A 139 -1.26 13.19 -1.08
CA ASP A 139 -0.25 13.76 -1.99
C ASP A 139 -0.85 13.99 -3.38
N ILE A 140 -1.59 13.00 -3.91
CA ILE A 140 -2.26 13.07 -5.21
C ILE A 140 -3.42 14.08 -5.16
N LEU A 141 -4.28 13.99 -4.13
CA LEU A 141 -5.45 14.85 -4.00
C LEU A 141 -5.06 16.33 -3.86
N GLN A 142 -4.04 16.64 -3.09
CA GLN A 142 -3.56 18.03 -2.93
C GLN A 142 -2.96 18.56 -4.22
N MET A 143 -2.20 17.74 -4.98
CA MET A 143 -1.69 18.15 -6.29
C MET A 143 -2.81 18.39 -7.29
N ALA A 144 -3.86 17.56 -7.27
CA ALA A 144 -4.98 17.69 -8.22
C ALA A 144 -5.91 18.87 -7.88
N ASN A 145 -5.90 19.33 -6.62
CA ASN A 145 -6.82 20.37 -6.16
C ASN A 145 -6.53 21.71 -6.83
N GLY A 146 -7.49 22.20 -7.63
CA GLY A 146 -7.41 23.49 -8.34
C GLY A 146 -6.42 23.55 -9.50
N GLN A 147 -5.82 22.42 -9.90
CA GLN A 147 -4.92 22.34 -11.05
C GLN A 147 -5.63 21.82 -12.31
N ASP A 148 -5.19 22.29 -13.48
CA ASP A 148 -5.58 21.67 -14.74
C ASP A 148 -4.85 20.34 -14.96
N ILE A 149 -5.40 19.47 -15.80
CA ILE A 149 -4.88 18.12 -16.09
C ILE A 149 -3.42 18.17 -16.58
N ARG A 150 -3.05 19.18 -17.36
CA ARG A 150 -1.67 19.31 -17.88
C ARG A 150 -0.67 19.53 -16.74
N SER A 151 -1.00 20.42 -15.80
CA SER A 151 -0.20 20.71 -14.62
C SER A 151 -0.05 19.48 -13.73
N VAL A 152 -1.12 18.72 -13.53
CA VAL A 152 -1.11 17.44 -12.81
C VAL A 152 -0.15 16.44 -13.48
N ILE A 153 -0.24 16.24 -14.79
CA ILE A 153 0.63 15.32 -15.52
C ILE A 153 2.11 15.77 -15.44
N GLN A 154 2.39 17.06 -15.57
CA GLN A 154 3.75 17.59 -15.49
C GLN A 154 4.36 17.44 -14.09
N GLY A 155 3.58 17.64 -13.03
CA GLY A 155 4.02 17.52 -11.64
C GLY A 155 4.11 16.08 -11.12
N TYR A 156 3.49 15.13 -11.81
CA TYR A 156 3.31 13.76 -11.31
C TYR A 156 4.62 13.04 -11.01
N ASP A 157 5.62 13.11 -11.89
CA ASP A 157 6.89 12.40 -11.68
C ASP A 157 7.67 12.97 -10.48
N GLN A 158 7.62 14.29 -10.28
CA GLN A 158 8.23 14.92 -9.10
C GLN A 158 7.52 14.48 -7.82
N LEU A 159 6.18 14.48 -7.82
CA LEU A 159 5.39 14.04 -6.69
C LEU A 159 5.66 12.58 -6.34
N LYS A 160 5.66 11.70 -7.33
CA LYS A 160 5.98 10.27 -7.19
C LYS A 160 7.38 10.04 -6.61
N ASN A 161 8.38 10.79 -7.07
CA ASN A 161 9.75 10.70 -6.56
C ASN A 161 9.83 11.16 -5.09
N ASN A 162 9.14 12.24 -4.73
CA ASN A 162 9.05 12.70 -3.35
C ASN A 162 8.37 11.65 -2.46
N PHE A 163 7.26 11.07 -2.90
CA PHE A 163 6.59 9.98 -2.21
C PHE A 163 7.52 8.78 -1.98
N SER A 164 8.22 8.32 -3.02
CA SER A 164 9.18 7.22 -2.93
C SER A 164 10.28 7.49 -1.91
N LYS A 165 10.82 8.72 -1.89
CA LYS A 165 11.83 9.16 -0.92
C LYS A 165 11.27 9.16 0.51
N ASN A 166 10.08 9.74 0.71
CA ASN A 166 9.43 9.81 2.02
C ASN A 166 9.17 8.41 2.56
N LEU A 167 8.59 7.51 1.73
CA LEU A 167 8.32 6.14 2.13
C LEU A 167 9.61 5.36 2.47
N THR A 168 10.68 5.58 1.70
CA THR A 168 12.01 5.01 1.99
C THR A 168 12.57 5.51 3.32
N ASN A 169 12.44 6.80 3.64
CA ASN A 169 12.90 7.36 4.90
C ASN A 169 12.11 6.81 6.10
N ILE A 170 10.77 6.74 5.97
CA ILE A 170 9.89 6.16 6.98
C ILE A 170 10.30 4.71 7.27
N THR A 171 10.40 3.88 6.23
CA THR A 171 10.75 2.46 6.39
C THR A 171 12.14 2.26 6.96
N LYS A 172 13.12 3.07 6.54
CA LYS A 172 14.48 3.05 7.08
C LYS A 172 14.49 3.35 8.59
N LYS A 173 13.76 4.39 9.02
CA LYS A 173 13.66 4.74 10.45
C LYS A 173 13.01 3.62 11.25
N ILE A 174 11.91 3.02 10.75
CA ILE A 174 11.24 1.90 11.40
C ILE A 174 12.21 0.70 11.53
N THR A 175 12.88 0.32 10.46
CA THR A 175 13.82 -0.82 10.45
C THR A 175 15.03 -0.58 11.36
N MET A 176 15.50 0.67 11.45
CA MET A 176 16.58 1.04 12.39
C MET A 176 16.15 0.90 13.86
N LEU A 177 14.92 1.27 14.19
CA LEU A 177 14.39 1.20 15.56
C LEU A 177 13.96 -0.23 15.93
N ASN A 178 13.42 -0.97 14.95
CA ASN A 178 12.92 -2.32 15.15
C ASN A 178 13.08 -3.17 13.88
N PRO A 179 14.23 -3.83 13.69
CA PRO A 179 14.49 -4.66 12.50
C PRO A 179 13.61 -5.92 12.42
N ASN A 180 12.94 -6.28 13.52
CA ASN A 180 12.11 -7.47 13.59
C ASN A 180 10.63 -7.21 13.30
N ALA A 181 10.20 -5.95 13.23
CA ALA A 181 8.82 -5.61 12.93
C ALA A 181 8.43 -6.09 11.51
N THR A 182 7.21 -6.62 11.39
CA THR A 182 6.58 -6.81 10.08
C THR A 182 6.03 -5.47 9.62
N ILE A 183 6.55 -4.92 8.53
CA ILE A 183 6.01 -3.69 7.96
C ILE A 183 4.94 -4.07 6.92
N VAL A 184 3.74 -3.55 7.12
CA VAL A 184 2.60 -3.78 6.22
C VAL A 184 2.28 -2.48 5.50
N PHE A 185 2.29 -2.52 4.18
CA PHE A 185 1.86 -1.43 3.31
C PHE A 185 0.51 -1.77 2.71
N LEU A 186 -0.28 -0.73 2.40
CA LEU A 186 -1.49 -0.87 1.60
C LEU A 186 -1.24 -0.26 0.22
N GLU A 187 -1.69 -0.93 -0.85
CA GLU A 187 -1.83 -0.28 -2.15
C GLU A 187 -2.78 0.92 -2.04
N LEU A 188 -2.59 1.94 -2.86
CA LEU A 188 -3.63 2.92 -3.11
C LEU A 188 -4.60 2.35 -4.14
N TYR A 189 -5.88 2.63 -3.99
CA TYR A 189 -6.95 2.25 -4.92
C TYR A 189 -7.49 3.47 -5.68
N ASN A 190 -8.15 3.23 -6.80
CA ASN A 190 -8.87 4.25 -7.56
C ASN A 190 -10.29 4.36 -7.00
N PRO A 191 -10.67 5.48 -6.36
CA PRO A 191 -12.01 5.66 -5.81
C PRO A 191 -13.03 6.16 -6.86
N LEU A 192 -12.58 6.55 -8.06
CA LEU A 192 -13.46 7.12 -9.08
C LEU A 192 -14.39 6.05 -9.66
N SER A 193 -15.58 6.47 -10.05
CA SER A 193 -16.49 5.65 -10.86
C SER A 193 -15.91 5.44 -12.27
N PRO A 194 -16.11 4.26 -12.90
CA PRO A 194 -15.77 4.05 -14.31
C PRO A 194 -16.39 5.07 -15.28
N ASP A 195 -17.51 5.69 -14.89
CA ASP A 195 -18.18 6.74 -15.65
C ASP A 195 -17.53 8.13 -15.48
N ASP A 196 -16.59 8.29 -14.54
CA ASP A 196 -15.86 9.53 -14.34
C ASP A 196 -14.84 9.74 -15.48
N GLN A 197 -14.79 10.96 -16.02
CA GLN A 197 -13.87 11.31 -17.10
C GLN A 197 -12.39 11.13 -16.73
N LEU A 198 -12.04 11.24 -15.45
CA LEU A 198 -10.68 11.06 -14.94
C LEU A 198 -10.34 9.61 -14.60
N TYR A 199 -11.33 8.70 -14.56
CA TYR A 199 -11.12 7.29 -14.21
C TYR A 199 -10.03 6.64 -15.07
N PRO A 200 -10.03 6.75 -16.43
CA PRO A 200 -9.01 6.10 -17.24
C PRO A 200 -7.59 6.64 -17.02
N LEU A 201 -7.48 7.91 -16.63
CA LEU A 201 -6.19 8.51 -16.29
C LEU A 201 -5.70 8.01 -14.93
N ALA A 202 -6.55 8.06 -13.91
CA ALA A 202 -6.23 7.56 -12.57
C ALA A 202 -5.86 6.07 -12.60
N ASP A 203 -6.61 5.26 -13.33
CA ASP A 203 -6.37 3.83 -13.49
C ASP A 203 -5.02 3.50 -14.14
N LYS A 204 -4.55 4.33 -15.08
CA LYS A 204 -3.22 4.20 -15.69
C LYS A 204 -2.08 4.72 -14.81
N MET A 205 -2.33 5.70 -13.96
CA MET A 205 -1.30 6.32 -13.10
C MET A 205 -1.11 5.56 -11.78
N LEU A 206 -2.17 4.97 -11.26
CA LEU A 206 -2.16 4.26 -9.98
C LEU A 206 -1.14 3.09 -9.91
N PRO A 207 -0.98 2.22 -10.94
CA PRO A 207 0.04 1.18 -10.90
C PRO A 207 1.47 1.72 -10.80
N LYS A 208 1.75 2.90 -11.39
CA LYS A 208 3.06 3.56 -11.27
C LYS A 208 3.31 4.08 -9.85
N TRP A 209 2.25 4.52 -9.19
CA TRP A 209 2.30 4.95 -7.78
C TRP A 209 2.52 3.74 -6.87
N ASN A 210 1.71 2.71 -7.03
CA ASN A 210 1.81 1.48 -6.25
C ASN A 210 3.15 0.77 -6.45
N LEU A 211 3.79 0.88 -7.62
CA LEU A 211 5.13 0.34 -7.83
C LEU A 211 6.13 0.85 -6.79
N ASN A 212 6.07 2.13 -6.38
CA ASN A 212 6.95 2.66 -5.32
C ASN A 212 6.71 1.97 -3.97
N ILE A 213 5.45 1.60 -3.68
CA ILE A 213 5.10 0.85 -2.46
C ILE A 213 5.73 -0.55 -2.50
N TYR A 214 5.63 -1.25 -3.63
CA TYR A 214 6.26 -2.56 -3.82
C TYR A 214 7.78 -2.49 -3.78
N GLU A 215 8.39 -1.46 -4.37
CA GLU A 215 9.83 -1.24 -4.33
C GLU A 215 10.32 -0.96 -2.90
N ALA A 216 9.58 -0.16 -2.11
CA ALA A 216 9.88 0.08 -0.71
C ALA A 216 9.77 -1.21 0.11
N ALA A 217 8.69 -1.96 -0.08
CA ALA A 217 8.48 -3.25 0.58
C ALA A 217 9.57 -4.26 0.24
N ASN A 218 9.97 -4.37 -1.03
CA ASN A 218 11.00 -5.33 -1.46
C ASN A 218 12.39 -5.06 -0.85
N LYS A 219 12.65 -3.82 -0.42
CA LYS A 219 13.91 -3.45 0.28
C LYS A 219 13.90 -3.80 1.76
N VAL A 220 12.74 -4.15 2.32
CA VAL A 220 12.58 -4.42 3.76
C VAL A 220 12.27 -5.90 3.96
N PRO A 221 13.20 -6.70 4.53
CA PRO A 221 12.90 -8.08 4.91
C PRO A 221 11.70 -8.13 5.87
N GLY A 222 10.79 -9.06 5.63
CA GLY A 222 9.61 -9.20 6.49
C GLY A 222 8.51 -8.17 6.25
N SER A 223 8.48 -7.50 5.09
CA SER A 223 7.39 -6.63 4.69
C SER A 223 6.33 -7.36 3.85
N ILE A 224 5.13 -6.80 3.82
CA ILE A 224 3.97 -7.29 3.07
C ILE A 224 3.22 -6.10 2.47
N VAL A 225 2.69 -6.25 1.26
CA VAL A 225 1.82 -5.24 0.64
C VAL A 225 0.41 -5.80 0.52
N VAL A 226 -0.56 -5.12 1.12
CA VAL A 226 -1.98 -5.50 1.04
C VAL A 226 -2.56 -4.97 -0.27
N GLU A 227 -3.12 -5.87 -1.07
CA GLU A 227 -3.68 -5.59 -2.39
C GLU A 227 -5.10 -5.00 -2.26
N THR A 228 -5.20 -3.76 -1.80
CA THR A 228 -6.49 -3.06 -1.60
C THR A 228 -7.24 -2.86 -2.91
N THR A 229 -6.51 -2.78 -4.04
CA THR A 229 -7.08 -2.68 -5.39
C THR A 229 -7.94 -3.88 -5.79
N LYS A 230 -7.78 -5.03 -5.12
CA LYS A 230 -8.65 -6.20 -5.32
C LYS A 230 -10.04 -6.05 -4.71
N VAL A 231 -10.18 -5.21 -3.71
CA VAL A 231 -11.41 -5.08 -2.92
C VAL A 231 -12.05 -3.70 -3.04
N ILE A 232 -11.32 -2.71 -3.54
CA ILE A 232 -11.83 -1.38 -3.89
C ILE A 232 -11.32 -1.03 -5.29
N ASN A 233 -12.23 -0.97 -6.23
CA ASN A 233 -11.98 -0.63 -7.63
C ASN A 233 -13.33 -0.28 -8.29
N GLY A 234 -13.33 -0.02 -9.60
CA GLY A 234 -14.53 0.34 -10.36
C GLY A 234 -15.70 -0.65 -10.25
N ASP A 235 -15.43 -1.94 -10.00
CA ASP A 235 -16.46 -2.97 -9.83
C ASP A 235 -16.98 -3.08 -8.38
N HIS A 236 -16.32 -2.42 -7.42
CA HIS A 236 -16.60 -2.53 -5.99
C HIS A 236 -16.81 -1.16 -5.30
N LEU A 237 -17.42 -0.21 -6.01
CA LEU A 237 -17.70 1.14 -5.48
C LEU A 237 -18.67 1.13 -4.28
N GLN A 238 -19.50 0.08 -4.13
CA GLN A 238 -20.34 -0.13 -2.95
C GLN A 238 -19.53 -0.30 -1.65
N ASN A 239 -18.22 -0.50 -1.74
CA ASN A 239 -17.29 -0.56 -0.60
C ASN A 239 -16.83 0.83 -0.14
N LEU A 240 -17.21 1.90 -0.86
CA LEU A 240 -16.92 3.28 -0.48
C LEU A 240 -18.06 3.89 0.33
N SER A 241 -17.71 4.83 1.19
CA SER A 241 -18.68 5.67 1.91
C SER A 241 -19.27 6.73 0.98
N PRO A 242 -20.32 7.45 1.41
CA PRO A 242 -20.98 8.45 0.57
C PRO A 242 -20.08 9.60 0.10
N ASP A 243 -18.90 9.80 0.70
CA ASP A 243 -17.93 10.80 0.24
C ASP A 243 -17.16 10.36 -1.03
N GLY A 244 -17.36 9.10 -1.46
CA GLY A 244 -16.77 8.55 -2.68
C GLY A 244 -15.26 8.28 -2.61
N VAL A 245 -14.63 8.45 -1.44
CA VAL A 245 -13.17 8.32 -1.25
C VAL A 245 -12.82 7.27 -0.21
N HIS A 246 -13.43 7.36 0.97
CA HIS A 246 -13.11 6.48 2.09
C HIS A 246 -13.90 5.18 2.03
N PRO A 247 -13.32 4.05 2.46
CA PRO A 247 -14.08 2.82 2.60
C PRO A 247 -15.20 2.98 3.65
N ASN A 248 -16.34 2.36 3.40
CA ASN A 248 -17.35 2.14 4.41
C ASN A 248 -17.05 0.86 5.22
N VAL A 249 -17.96 0.44 6.10
CA VAL A 249 -17.80 -0.78 6.92
C VAL A 249 -17.52 -2.02 6.06
N ALA A 250 -18.23 -2.17 4.91
CA ALA A 250 -18.03 -3.31 4.01
C ALA A 250 -16.64 -3.24 3.37
N GLY A 251 -16.20 -2.05 2.92
CA GLY A 251 -14.86 -1.84 2.35
C GLY A 251 -13.74 -2.12 3.36
N TYR A 252 -13.86 -1.61 4.58
CA TYR A 252 -12.88 -1.91 5.64
C TYR A 252 -12.88 -3.39 6.03
N THR A 253 -14.04 -4.05 6.02
CA THR A 253 -14.13 -5.49 6.23
C THR A 253 -13.35 -6.23 5.14
N ALA A 254 -13.59 -5.89 3.87
CA ALA A 254 -12.91 -6.49 2.73
C ALA A 254 -11.38 -6.26 2.77
N ILE A 255 -10.91 -5.05 3.12
CA ILE A 255 -9.47 -4.78 3.32
C ILE A 255 -8.89 -5.65 4.44
N SER A 256 -9.60 -5.78 5.57
CA SER A 256 -9.13 -6.60 6.69
C SER A 256 -9.05 -8.08 6.34
N GLU A 257 -9.99 -8.58 5.53
CA GLU A 257 -9.99 -9.95 5.01
C GLU A 257 -8.86 -10.20 4.04
N GLN A 258 -8.66 -9.28 3.10
CA GLN A 258 -7.53 -9.32 2.18
C GLN A 258 -6.19 -9.33 2.93
N MET A 259 -6.05 -8.54 3.99
CA MET A 259 -4.86 -8.52 4.83
C MET A 259 -4.63 -9.86 5.54
N ILE A 260 -5.66 -10.45 6.11
CA ILE A 260 -5.58 -11.79 6.74
C ILE A 260 -5.26 -12.86 5.71
N ASP A 261 -5.87 -12.81 4.52
CA ASP A 261 -5.58 -13.74 3.44
C ASP A 261 -4.10 -13.69 3.03
N GLN A 262 -3.55 -12.50 2.88
CA GLN A 262 -2.14 -12.34 2.56
C GLN A 262 -1.22 -12.79 3.71
N PHE A 263 -1.61 -12.61 4.97
CA PHE A 263 -0.87 -13.17 6.11
C PHE A 263 -0.86 -14.71 6.12
N LYS A 264 -1.89 -15.35 5.57
CA LYS A 264 -1.95 -16.82 5.40
C LYS A 264 -1.04 -17.32 4.29
N HIS A 265 -0.98 -16.59 3.17
CA HIS A 265 -0.40 -17.08 1.93
C HIS A 265 0.95 -16.45 1.55
N GLN A 266 1.36 -15.37 2.22
CA GLN A 266 2.71 -14.82 2.07
C GLN A 266 3.61 -15.31 3.21
N PHE A 267 4.91 -15.40 2.91
CA PHE A 267 5.88 -16.03 3.79
C PHE A 267 6.90 -14.99 4.26
N ARG A 268 7.24 -15.08 5.54
CA ARG A 268 8.23 -14.20 6.13
C ARG A 268 9.63 -14.68 5.75
N LYS A 269 10.42 -13.79 5.12
CA LYS A 269 11.85 -14.04 4.93
C LYS A 269 12.51 -14.03 6.31
N SER A 270 13.27 -15.08 6.64
CA SER A 270 14.11 -15.06 7.84
C SER A 270 15.11 -13.92 7.70
N SER A 271 15.24 -13.07 8.71
CA SER A 271 16.43 -12.24 8.85
C SER A 271 17.62 -13.19 9.03
N VAL A 272 18.50 -13.23 8.05
CA VAL A 272 19.78 -13.95 8.13
C VAL A 272 20.69 -13.19 9.07
#